data_9e469d654fc8d44ba19d3508cfd118d9
#
_entry.id   9e469d654fc8d44ba19d3508cfd118d9
#
_cell.length_a   1.000
_cell.length_b   1.000
_cell.length_c   1.000
_cell.angle_alpha   90.00
_cell.angle_beta   90.00
_cell.angle_gamma   90.00
#
_symmetry.space_group_name_H-M   'P 1'
#
loop_
_entity.id
_entity.type
_entity.pdbx_description
1 polymer ?
#
loop_
_entity_poly.entity_id
_entity_poly.type
_entity_poly.pdbx_seq_one_letter_code
_entity_poly.pdbx_strand_id
1 'polypeptide(L)'
;MEYYDTHRLVKSEDLNHHGTLFAGRMTEWFVESCFITVANEYKHPENLVCLKVHEVKFSKPIRKGDIINIKSKIIYAGKTSLTVYGKVLRDSNTIVEGFLTFVCVDNDGVKMPHNLVLQEPRTEEDIKLLERVNNLRK
;
A
#
# COMPACT_ATOMS: atom_id res chain seq x y z
N MET A 1 -4.22 -13.18 4.08
CA MET A 1 -4.54 -12.63 2.75
C MET A 1 -3.28 -12.63 1.90
N GLU A 2 -3.42 -12.91 0.62
CA GLU A 2 -2.29 -12.91 -0.29
C GLU A 2 -1.98 -11.51 -0.81
N TYR A 3 -0.76 -11.33 -1.29
CA TYR A 3 -0.36 -10.07 -1.91
C TYR A 3 -1.01 -9.89 -3.28
N TYR A 4 -1.39 -8.66 -3.58
CA TYR A 4 -1.69 -8.22 -4.95
C TYR A 4 -0.43 -7.60 -5.53
N ASP A 5 -0.23 -7.83 -6.82
CA ASP A 5 0.98 -7.44 -7.54
C ASP A 5 0.70 -6.46 -8.65
N THR A 6 1.61 -5.49 -8.84
CA THR A 6 1.69 -4.71 -10.06
C THR A 6 3.15 -4.43 -10.39
N HIS A 7 3.44 -4.19 -11.65
CA HIS A 7 4.80 -3.91 -12.12
C HIS A 7 4.83 -2.55 -12.82
N ARG A 8 5.94 -1.85 -12.71
CA ARG A 8 6.18 -0.60 -13.39
C ARG A 8 7.58 -0.57 -14.00
N LEU A 9 7.67 -0.05 -15.23
CA LEU A 9 8.95 0.28 -15.86
C LEU A 9 9.24 1.75 -15.58
N VAL A 10 10.42 2.05 -15.07
CA VAL A 10 10.84 3.42 -14.79
C VAL A 10 11.36 4.06 -16.09
N LYS A 11 10.68 5.10 -16.54
CA LYS A 11 10.99 5.82 -17.77
C LYS A 11 11.59 7.19 -17.49
N SER A 12 12.15 7.82 -18.51
CA SER A 12 12.76 9.15 -18.39
C SER A 12 11.83 10.19 -17.74
N GLU A 13 10.55 10.14 -18.07
CA GLU A 13 9.54 11.07 -17.54
C GLU A 13 9.26 10.89 -16.04
N ASP A 14 9.71 9.77 -15.46
CA ASP A 14 9.49 9.45 -14.06
C ASP A 14 10.64 9.92 -13.15
N LEU A 15 11.69 10.47 -13.72
CA LEU A 15 12.92 10.82 -13.01
C LEU A 15 12.87 12.22 -12.40
N ASN A 16 13.61 12.35 -11.30
CA ASN A 16 13.88 13.65 -10.67
C ASN A 16 15.14 14.28 -11.26
N HIS A 17 15.55 15.41 -10.69
CA HIS A 17 16.74 16.16 -11.14
C HIS A 17 18.07 15.43 -10.93
N HIS A 18 18.09 14.39 -10.09
CA HIS A 18 19.28 13.54 -9.87
C HIS A 18 19.36 12.38 -10.87
N GLY A 19 18.34 12.19 -11.70
CA GLY A 19 18.29 11.06 -12.63
C GLY A 19 17.83 9.75 -12.01
N THR A 20 17.20 9.82 -10.83
CA THR A 20 16.58 8.66 -10.19
C THR A 20 15.06 8.85 -10.13
N LEU A 21 14.32 7.79 -9.85
CA LEU A 21 12.86 7.87 -9.76
C LEU A 21 12.45 8.94 -8.74
N PHE A 22 11.58 9.85 -9.17
CA PHE A 22 11.06 10.90 -8.31
C PHE A 22 10.22 10.27 -7.19
N ALA A 23 10.54 10.62 -5.94
CA ALA A 23 9.85 10.07 -4.77
C ALA A 23 8.33 10.29 -4.81
N GLY A 24 7.89 11.45 -5.30
CA GLY A 24 6.46 11.73 -5.47
C GLY A 24 5.79 10.79 -6.46
N ARG A 25 6.49 10.43 -7.53
CA ARG A 25 5.98 9.46 -8.52
C ARG A 25 5.88 8.07 -7.91
N MET A 26 6.90 7.65 -7.19
CA MET A 26 6.88 6.35 -6.50
C MET A 26 5.74 6.29 -5.49
N THR A 27 5.57 7.35 -4.72
CA THR A 27 4.49 7.43 -3.72
C THR A 27 3.11 7.37 -4.39
N GLU A 28 2.93 8.05 -5.52
CA GLU A 28 1.69 7.99 -6.31
C GLU A 28 1.37 6.55 -6.72
N TRP A 29 2.34 5.86 -7.30
CA TRP A 29 2.17 4.46 -7.70
C TRP A 29 1.89 3.55 -6.51
N PHE A 30 2.58 3.82 -5.40
CA PHE A 30 2.44 3.03 -4.17
C PHE A 30 1.04 3.17 -3.58
N VAL A 31 0.55 4.40 -3.45
CA VAL A 31 -0.80 4.66 -2.92
C VAL A 31 -1.87 4.06 -3.83
N GLU A 32 -1.73 4.23 -5.14
CA GLU A 32 -2.67 3.66 -6.10
C GLU A 32 -2.71 2.13 -6.01
N SER A 33 -1.54 1.48 -5.92
CA SER A 33 -1.46 0.02 -5.82
C SER A 33 -2.11 -0.48 -4.54
N CYS A 34 -1.89 0.20 -3.43
CA CYS A 34 -2.54 -0.13 -2.15
C CYS A 34 -4.06 0.08 -2.23
N PHE A 35 -4.50 1.14 -2.89
CA PHE A 35 -5.93 1.38 -3.11
C PHE A 35 -6.57 0.26 -3.92
N ILE A 36 -5.92 -0.17 -5.00
CA ILE A 36 -6.40 -1.26 -5.86
C ILE A 36 -6.57 -2.54 -5.04
N THR A 37 -5.63 -2.83 -4.15
CA THR A 37 -5.71 -4.01 -3.27
C THR A 37 -6.98 -3.99 -2.42
N VAL A 38 -7.28 -2.85 -1.80
CA VAL A 38 -8.50 -2.71 -0.99
C VAL A 38 -9.74 -2.77 -1.87
N ALA A 39 -9.72 -2.09 -3.01
CA ALA A 39 -10.86 -2.05 -3.94
C ALA A 39 -11.18 -3.44 -4.49
N ASN A 40 -10.16 -4.27 -4.73
CA ASN A 40 -10.36 -5.65 -5.19
C ASN A 40 -11.08 -6.50 -4.14
N GLU A 41 -10.86 -6.24 -2.85
CA GLU A 41 -11.54 -6.96 -1.78
C GLU A 41 -12.92 -6.38 -1.49
N TYR A 42 -13.02 -5.06 -1.38
CA TYR A 42 -14.27 -4.39 -1.00
C TYR A 42 -15.27 -4.29 -2.15
N LYS A 43 -14.79 -4.21 -3.41
CA LYS A 43 -15.60 -4.16 -4.63
C LYS A 43 -16.36 -2.85 -4.90
N HIS A 44 -16.19 -1.84 -4.06
CA HIS A 44 -16.86 -0.53 -4.20
C HIS A 44 -15.85 0.60 -4.07
N PRO A 45 -15.01 0.84 -5.10
CA PRO A 45 -13.96 1.87 -5.01
C PRO A 45 -14.51 3.27 -4.77
N GLU A 46 -15.73 3.55 -5.18
CA GLU A 46 -16.39 4.84 -4.98
C GLU A 46 -16.65 5.15 -3.50
N ASN A 47 -16.62 4.13 -2.65
CA ASN A 47 -16.85 4.26 -1.21
C ASN A 47 -15.58 4.13 -0.37
N LEU A 48 -14.42 4.23 -1.02
CA LEU A 48 -13.12 4.14 -0.34
C LEU A 48 -12.36 5.45 -0.48
N VAL A 49 -11.79 5.91 0.62
CA VAL A 49 -10.89 7.07 0.62
C VAL A 49 -9.64 6.75 1.42
N CYS A 50 -8.53 7.35 1.02
CA CYS A 50 -7.28 7.23 1.77
C CYS A 50 -7.36 8.16 2.98
N LEU A 51 -7.32 7.58 4.17
CA LEU A 51 -7.38 8.34 5.41
C LEU A 51 -5.99 8.84 5.83
N LYS A 52 -5.00 7.97 5.70
CA LYS A 52 -3.67 8.30 6.22
C LYS A 52 -2.58 7.46 5.54
N VAL A 53 -1.51 8.12 5.16
CA VAL A 53 -0.26 7.48 4.78
C VAL A 53 0.60 7.49 6.05
N HIS A 54 0.75 6.34 6.70
CA HIS A 54 1.47 6.26 7.97
C HIS A 54 2.98 6.36 7.75
N GLU A 55 3.45 5.67 6.72
CA GLU A 55 4.88 5.58 6.46
C GLU A 55 5.09 5.16 5.01
N VAL A 56 6.02 5.78 4.33
CA VAL A 56 6.60 5.28 3.08
C VAL A 56 8.10 5.49 3.20
N LYS A 57 8.84 4.40 3.31
CA LYS A 57 10.28 4.43 3.55
C LYS A 57 11.03 3.98 2.31
N PHE A 58 11.97 4.81 1.87
CA PHE A 58 12.82 4.57 0.70
C PHE A 58 14.20 4.14 1.19
N SER A 59 14.67 2.97 0.74
CA SER A 59 15.96 2.42 1.18
C SER A 59 17.06 2.58 0.14
N LYS A 60 16.71 2.56 -1.15
CA LYS A 60 17.69 2.65 -2.24
C LYS A 60 17.11 3.44 -3.41
N PRO A 61 17.96 4.13 -4.18
CA PRO A 61 17.50 4.84 -5.36
C PRO A 61 17.07 3.86 -6.45
N ILE A 62 16.06 4.27 -7.21
CA ILE A 62 15.52 3.52 -8.34
C ILE A 62 15.91 4.27 -9.61
N ARG A 63 16.40 3.55 -10.62
CA ARG A 63 16.99 4.15 -11.81
C ARG A 63 16.13 3.92 -13.04
N LYS A 64 16.37 4.75 -14.05
CA LYS A 64 15.75 4.56 -15.36
C LYS A 64 16.02 3.16 -15.89
N GLY A 65 14.97 2.52 -16.41
CA GLY A 65 15.07 1.16 -16.93
C GLY A 65 14.82 0.07 -15.91
N ASP A 66 14.77 0.41 -14.63
CA ASP A 66 14.42 -0.57 -13.60
C ASP A 66 12.97 -1.00 -13.77
N ILE A 67 12.72 -2.29 -13.58
CA ILE A 67 11.37 -2.83 -13.47
C ILE A 67 11.13 -3.15 -12.01
N ILE A 68 10.13 -2.51 -11.43
CA ILE A 68 9.81 -2.66 -10.02
C ILE A 68 8.50 -3.42 -9.86
N ASN A 69 8.42 -4.23 -8.80
CA ASN A 69 7.23 -4.97 -8.45
C ASN A 69 6.65 -4.39 -7.16
N ILE A 70 5.43 -3.89 -7.22
CA ILE A 70 4.73 -3.34 -6.05
C ILE A 70 3.78 -4.42 -5.56
N LYS A 71 3.97 -4.86 -4.32
CA LYS A 71 3.13 -5.87 -3.68
C LYS A 71 2.44 -5.24 -2.47
N SER A 72 1.18 -5.53 -2.30
CA SER A 72 0.48 -5.05 -1.12
C SER A 72 -0.61 -6.01 -0.67
N LYS A 73 -0.94 -5.95 0.61
CA LYS A 73 -2.03 -6.74 1.19
C LYS A 73 -2.63 -6.00 2.39
N ILE A 74 -3.89 -6.27 2.65
CA ILE A 74 -4.56 -5.76 3.84
C ILE A 74 -4.03 -6.55 5.03
N ILE A 75 -3.53 -5.84 6.03
CA ILE A 75 -2.95 -6.47 7.23
C ILE A 75 -3.79 -6.26 8.48
N TYR A 76 -4.68 -5.26 8.47
CA TYR A 76 -5.53 -4.99 9.62
C TYR A 76 -6.87 -4.43 9.15
N ALA A 77 -7.94 -4.87 9.81
CA ALA A 77 -9.30 -4.39 9.55
C ALA A 77 -9.93 -3.87 10.86
N GLY A 78 -10.17 -2.56 10.91
CA GLY A 78 -11.04 -1.96 11.90
C GLY A 78 -12.49 -2.12 11.45
N LYS A 79 -13.43 -1.48 12.12
CA LYS A 79 -14.84 -1.55 11.74
C LYS A 79 -15.10 -0.84 10.40
N THR A 80 -14.53 0.34 10.23
CA THR A 80 -14.70 1.18 9.04
C THR A 80 -13.42 1.34 8.23
N SER A 81 -12.29 0.89 8.76
CA SER A 81 -10.96 1.13 8.19
C SER A 81 -10.26 -0.16 7.80
N LEU A 82 -9.36 -0.04 6.83
CA LEU A 82 -8.52 -1.14 6.36
C LEU A 82 -7.10 -0.61 6.24
N THR A 83 -6.15 -1.27 6.89
CA THR A 83 -4.74 -0.89 6.82
C THR A 83 -3.99 -1.86 5.92
N VAL A 84 -3.26 -1.30 4.98
CA VAL A 84 -2.53 -2.02 3.95
C VAL A 84 -1.04 -1.88 4.19
N TYR A 85 -0.33 -2.99 4.09
CA TYR A 85 1.12 -3.01 4.00
C TYR A 85 1.51 -3.14 2.52
N GLY A 86 2.41 -2.30 2.07
CA GLY A 86 2.96 -2.37 0.73
C GLY A 86 4.47 -2.45 0.75
N LYS A 87 5.02 -3.12 -0.24
CA LYS A 87 6.47 -3.17 -0.46
C LYS A 87 6.76 -3.13 -1.95
N VAL A 88 7.90 -2.55 -2.28
CA VAL A 88 8.38 -2.49 -3.65
C VAL A 88 9.68 -3.28 -3.74
N LEU A 89 9.73 -4.20 -4.70
CA LEU A 89 10.87 -5.06 -4.91
C LEU A 89 11.54 -4.74 -6.24
N ARG A 90 12.87 -4.81 -6.24
CA ARG A 90 13.70 -4.84 -7.43
C ARG A 90 14.67 -6.00 -7.25
N ASP A 91 14.64 -6.95 -8.20
CA ASP A 91 15.49 -8.15 -8.13
C ASP A 91 15.35 -8.89 -6.79
N SER A 92 14.11 -9.05 -6.33
CA SER A 92 13.73 -9.72 -5.08
C SER A 92 14.16 -9.00 -3.78
N ASN A 93 14.70 -7.79 -3.88
CA ASN A 93 15.07 -6.99 -2.72
C ASN A 93 14.02 -5.92 -2.46
N THR A 94 13.58 -5.80 -1.22
CA THR A 94 12.64 -4.74 -0.81
C THR A 94 13.40 -3.41 -0.75
N ILE A 95 12.98 -2.44 -1.55
CA ILE A 95 13.63 -1.13 -1.64
C ILE A 95 12.73 0.02 -1.18
N VAL A 96 11.42 -0.22 -1.11
CA VAL A 96 10.45 0.73 -0.54
C VAL A 96 9.43 -0.10 0.24
N GLU A 97 8.99 0.40 1.37
CA GLU A 97 7.88 -0.21 2.10
C GLU A 97 7.09 0.85 2.86
N GLY A 98 5.85 0.52 3.19
CA GLY A 98 5.01 1.46 3.93
C GLY A 98 3.66 0.90 4.31
N PHE A 99 2.92 1.74 5.02
CA PHE A 99 1.57 1.41 5.51
C PHE A 99 0.63 2.57 5.22
N LEU A 100 -0.56 2.22 4.76
CA LEU A 100 -1.64 3.18 4.52
C LEU A 100 -2.92 2.66 5.15
N THR A 101 -3.78 3.59 5.59
CA THR A 101 -5.12 3.25 6.05
C THR A 101 -6.15 3.89 5.13
N PHE A 102 -7.08 3.07 4.66
CA PHE A 102 -8.25 3.49 3.89
C PHE A 102 -9.48 3.35 4.77
N VAL A 103 -10.48 4.14 4.50
CA VAL A 103 -11.73 4.12 5.25
C VAL A 103 -12.90 4.03 4.28
N CYS A 104 -13.94 3.27 4.68
CA CYS A 104 -15.18 3.20 3.92
C CYS A 104 -16.09 4.34 4.32
N VAL A 105 -16.65 5.01 3.32
CA VAL A 105 -17.56 6.13 3.52
C VAL A 105 -18.77 5.99 2.60
N ASP A 106 -19.89 6.53 3.02
CA ASP A 106 -21.07 6.62 2.19
C ASP A 106 -20.98 7.81 1.21
N ASN A 107 -22.04 8.05 0.45
CA ASN A 107 -22.05 9.12 -0.54
C ASN A 107 -21.95 10.53 0.07
N ASP A 108 -22.23 10.66 1.36
CA ASP A 108 -22.11 11.92 2.09
C ASP A 108 -20.78 12.05 2.85
N GLY A 109 -19.89 11.08 2.66
CA GLY A 109 -18.58 11.08 3.32
C GLY A 109 -18.60 10.58 4.76
N VAL A 110 -19.70 9.99 5.20
CA VAL A 110 -19.83 9.46 6.57
C VAL A 110 -19.27 8.05 6.62
N LYS A 111 -18.45 7.76 7.62
CA LYS A 111 -17.84 6.43 7.80
C LYS A 111 -18.91 5.36 7.94
N MET A 112 -18.68 4.23 7.28
CA MET A 112 -19.55 3.08 7.34
C MET A 112 -18.76 1.78 7.43
N PRO A 113 -19.35 0.72 8.03
CA PRO A 113 -18.68 -0.58 8.12
C PRO A 113 -18.40 -1.17 6.74
N HIS A 114 -17.20 -1.74 6.56
CA HIS A 114 -16.85 -2.43 5.33
C HIS A 114 -17.32 -3.89 5.30
N ASN A 115 -17.60 -4.47 6.46
CA ASN A 115 -18.06 -5.85 6.60
C ASN A 115 -17.09 -6.92 6.06
N LEU A 116 -15.83 -6.56 5.87
CA LEU A 116 -14.79 -7.52 5.50
C LEU A 116 -14.21 -8.18 6.72
N VAL A 117 -13.97 -9.49 6.62
CA VAL A 117 -13.34 -10.27 7.69
C VAL A 117 -12.01 -10.78 7.17
N LEU A 118 -10.92 -10.39 7.83
CA LEU A 118 -9.59 -10.89 7.50
C LEU A 118 -9.38 -12.25 8.15
N GLN A 119 -8.64 -13.09 7.45
CA GLN A 119 -8.18 -14.35 8.02
C GLN A 119 -7.17 -14.08 9.13
N GLU A 120 -7.09 -14.97 10.12
CA GLU A 120 -6.07 -14.88 11.15
C GLU A 120 -4.68 -14.88 10.53
N PRO A 121 -3.73 -14.13 11.10
CA PRO A 121 -2.35 -14.15 10.63
C PRO A 121 -1.79 -15.57 10.67
N ARG A 122 -1.24 -16.02 9.54
CA ARG A 122 -0.75 -17.41 9.41
C ARG A 122 0.77 -17.50 9.29
N THR A 123 1.43 -16.39 8.94
CA THR A 123 2.88 -16.38 8.73
C THR A 123 3.54 -15.50 9.78
N GLU A 124 4.84 -15.73 9.99
CA GLU A 124 5.63 -14.86 10.87
C GLU A 124 5.64 -13.42 10.35
N GLU A 125 5.66 -13.25 9.02
CA GLU A 125 5.59 -11.93 8.42
C GLU A 125 4.31 -11.22 8.81
N ASP A 126 3.16 -11.89 8.70
CA ASP A 126 1.86 -11.30 9.05
C ASP A 126 1.82 -10.85 10.51
N ILE A 127 2.34 -11.67 11.41
CA ILE A 127 2.39 -11.36 12.85
C ILE A 127 3.24 -10.12 13.10
N LYS A 128 4.43 -10.05 12.49
CA LYS A 128 5.31 -8.91 12.62
C LYS A 128 4.71 -7.63 12.04
N LEU A 129 4.06 -7.74 10.89
CA LEU A 129 3.39 -6.60 10.26
C LEU A 129 2.24 -6.09 11.13
N LEU A 130 1.47 -6.99 11.72
CA LEU A 130 0.38 -6.61 12.61
C LEU A 130 0.89 -5.89 13.86
N GLU A 131 2.00 -6.32 14.42
CA GLU A 131 2.66 -5.62 15.54
C GLU A 131 3.05 -4.20 15.13
N ARG A 132 3.62 -4.03 13.94
CA ARG A 132 3.99 -2.70 13.42
C ARG A 132 2.77 -1.81 13.26
N VAL A 133 1.66 -2.35 12.73
CA VAL A 133 0.40 -1.62 12.60
C VAL A 133 -0.11 -1.18 13.97
N ASN A 134 -0.08 -2.05 14.96
CA ASN A 134 -0.53 -1.71 16.31
C ASN A 134 0.29 -0.57 16.91
N ASN A 135 1.58 -0.51 16.62
CA ASN A 135 2.44 0.60 17.06
C ASN A 135 2.09 1.91 16.34
N LEU A 136 1.75 1.85 15.06
CA LEU A 136 1.36 3.04 14.29
C LEU A 136 0.03 3.64 14.75
N ARG A 137 -0.83 2.84 15.36
CA ARG A 137 -2.16 3.26 15.82
C ARG A 137 -2.16 3.88 17.22
N LYS A 138 -1.06 3.82 17.92
CA LYS A 138 -0.94 4.42 19.26
C LYS A 138 -0.79 5.94 19.21
#